data_d7cf53e5f0bceea11c0b680d575af27d
#
_entry.id   d7cf53e5f0bceea11c0b680d575af27d
#
_cell.length_a   1.000
_cell.length_b   1.000
_cell.length_c   1.000
_cell.angle_alpha   90.00
_cell.angle_beta   90.00
_cell.angle_gamma   90.00
#
_symmetry.space_group_name_H-M   'P 1'
#
loop_
_entity.id
_entity.type
_entity.pdbx_description
1 polymer ?
#
loop_
_entity_poly.entity_id
_entity_poly.type
_entity_poly.pdbx_seq_one_letter_code
_entity_poly.pdbx_strand_id
1 'polypeptide(L)'
;MANHQSANKRMRQYASRRLRNRYQARTTRNAVKKLKSVTDKTEAKEQYPKVVSMLDKLANKNIIHKNKAANLKSQLDKHMASL
;
A
#
# COMPACT_ATOMS: atom_id res chain seq x y z
N MET A 1 -26.60 -27.21 11.02
CA MET A 1 -25.23 -27.26 11.51
C MET A 1 -24.20 -26.98 10.44
N ALA A 2 -24.51 -27.28 9.17
CA ALA A 2 -23.66 -26.86 8.04
C ALA A 2 -23.40 -25.35 8.03
N ASN A 3 -24.37 -24.54 8.47
CA ASN A 3 -24.25 -23.08 8.51
C ASN A 3 -23.16 -22.60 9.45
N HIS A 4 -22.95 -23.29 10.58
CA HIS A 4 -21.92 -22.90 11.54
C HIS A 4 -20.50 -23.12 11.00
N GLN A 5 -20.29 -24.23 10.30
CA GLN A 5 -19.00 -24.53 9.68
C GLN A 5 -18.67 -23.53 8.56
N SER A 6 -19.65 -23.19 7.73
CA SER A 6 -19.50 -22.20 6.67
C SER A 6 -19.20 -20.81 7.22
N ALA A 7 -19.93 -20.42 8.29
CA ALA A 7 -19.71 -19.14 8.94
C ALA A 7 -18.31 -19.06 9.55
N ASN A 8 -17.87 -20.12 10.24
CA ASN A 8 -16.52 -20.16 10.82
C ASN A 8 -15.42 -20.09 9.75
N LYS A 9 -15.64 -20.77 8.61
CA LYS A 9 -14.71 -20.72 7.49
C LYS A 9 -14.62 -19.31 6.93
N ARG A 10 -15.75 -18.64 6.73
CA ARG A 10 -15.80 -17.25 6.25
C ARG A 10 -15.09 -16.30 7.22
N MET A 11 -15.31 -16.46 8.50
CA MET A 11 -14.67 -15.65 9.54
C MET A 11 -13.15 -15.82 9.51
N ARG A 12 -12.67 -17.05 9.36
CA ARG A 12 -11.21 -17.31 9.25
C ARG A 12 -10.62 -16.70 7.98
N GLN A 13 -11.32 -16.83 6.85
CA GLN A 13 -10.89 -16.22 5.58
C GLN A 13 -10.87 -14.70 5.69
N TYR A 14 -11.89 -14.12 6.30
CA TYR A 14 -11.98 -12.68 6.52
C TYR A 14 -10.83 -12.18 7.40
N ALA A 15 -10.57 -12.85 8.50
CA ALA A 15 -9.46 -12.49 9.40
C ALA A 15 -8.12 -12.59 8.69
N SER A 16 -7.89 -13.64 7.91
CA SER A 16 -6.66 -13.81 7.12
C SER A 16 -6.48 -12.70 6.10
N ARG A 17 -7.55 -12.32 5.38
CA ARG A 17 -7.51 -11.22 4.43
C ARG A 17 -7.21 -9.90 5.11
N ARG A 18 -7.86 -9.66 6.25
CA ARG A 18 -7.66 -8.43 7.01
C ARG A 18 -6.20 -8.27 7.46
N LEU A 19 -5.62 -9.35 7.98
CA LEU A 19 -4.21 -9.35 8.38
C LEU A 19 -3.28 -9.11 7.20
N ARG A 20 -3.55 -9.77 6.08
CA ARG A 20 -2.75 -9.61 4.86
C ARG A 20 -2.84 -8.20 4.31
N ASN A 21 -4.06 -7.64 4.25
CA ASN A 21 -4.30 -6.29 3.77
C ASN A 21 -3.62 -5.26 4.67
N ARG A 22 -3.72 -5.46 5.98
CA ARG A 22 -3.08 -4.59 6.98
C ARG A 22 -1.56 -4.62 6.83
N TYR A 23 -0.99 -5.80 6.62
CA TYR A 23 0.44 -5.96 6.41
C TYR A 23 0.89 -5.23 5.13
N GLN A 24 0.16 -5.42 4.03
CA GLN A 24 0.48 -4.77 2.75
C GLN A 24 0.38 -3.24 2.86
N ALA A 25 -0.65 -2.73 3.52
CA ALA A 25 -0.81 -1.29 3.74
C ALA A 25 0.33 -0.73 4.57
N ARG A 26 0.73 -1.43 5.63
CA ARG A 26 1.83 -1.02 6.50
C ARG A 26 3.15 -1.00 5.75
N THR A 27 3.43 -2.06 4.97
CA THR A 27 4.65 -2.16 4.17
C THR A 27 4.73 -1.01 3.16
N THR A 28 3.61 -0.70 2.49
CA THR A 28 3.55 0.38 1.51
C THR A 28 3.74 1.74 2.17
N ARG A 29 3.10 1.99 3.33
CA ARG A 29 3.30 3.25 4.07
C ARG A 29 4.75 3.44 4.49
N ASN A 30 5.40 2.37 4.93
CA ASN A 30 6.81 2.41 5.29
C ASN A 30 7.69 2.73 4.09
N ALA A 31 7.37 2.16 2.92
CA ALA A 31 8.08 2.44 1.67
C ALA A 31 7.91 3.90 1.24
N VAL A 32 6.70 4.45 1.35
CA VAL A 32 6.43 5.87 1.07
C VAL A 32 7.25 6.77 1.99
N LYS A 33 7.23 6.45 3.27
CA LYS A 33 7.96 7.22 4.29
C LYS A 33 9.47 7.18 4.04
N LYS A 34 9.98 6.01 3.69
CA LYS A 34 11.39 5.81 3.38
C LYS A 34 11.79 6.64 2.16
N LEU A 35 10.98 6.61 1.09
CA LEU A 35 11.25 7.39 -0.13
C LEU A 35 11.27 8.89 0.17
N LYS A 36 10.34 9.39 1.00
CA LYS A 36 10.31 10.79 1.41
C LYS A 36 11.55 11.23 2.19
N SER A 37 12.24 10.30 2.83
CA SER A 37 13.47 10.58 3.58
C SER A 37 14.72 10.51 2.72
N VAL A 38 14.64 9.97 1.51
CA VAL A 38 15.78 9.86 0.59
C VAL A 38 16.10 11.24 0.01
N THR A 39 17.37 11.64 0.10
CA THR A 39 17.85 12.91 -0.44
C THR A 39 18.68 12.74 -1.71
N ASP A 40 19.15 11.51 -1.99
CA ASP A 40 19.90 11.18 -3.19
C ASP A 40 18.92 10.97 -4.36
N LYS A 41 19.07 11.79 -5.40
CA LYS A 41 18.22 11.76 -6.59
C LYS A 41 18.25 10.41 -7.30
N THR A 42 19.44 9.79 -7.41
CA THR A 42 19.60 8.50 -8.08
C THR A 42 18.87 7.39 -7.35
N GLU A 43 19.04 7.32 -6.02
CA GLU A 43 18.36 6.34 -5.18
C GLU A 43 16.84 6.55 -5.20
N ALA A 44 16.40 7.80 -5.13
CA ALA A 44 14.98 8.13 -5.20
C ALA A 44 14.36 7.70 -6.51
N LYS A 45 15.05 7.91 -7.63
CA LYS A 45 14.58 7.47 -8.96
C LYS A 45 14.44 5.97 -9.06
N GLU A 46 15.30 5.20 -8.41
CA GLU A 46 15.20 3.74 -8.39
C GLU A 46 14.01 3.27 -7.57
N GLN A 47 13.73 3.91 -6.44
CA GLN A 47 12.65 3.52 -5.53
C GLN A 47 11.28 4.00 -5.98
N TYR A 48 11.20 5.13 -6.66
CA TYR A 48 9.95 5.79 -7.04
C TYR A 48 8.97 4.86 -7.79
N PRO A 49 9.36 4.21 -8.90
CA PRO A 49 8.42 3.35 -9.62
C PRO A 49 7.94 2.16 -8.78
N LYS A 50 8.79 1.63 -7.92
CA LYS A 50 8.42 0.53 -7.02
C LYS A 50 7.35 0.95 -6.03
N VAL A 51 7.51 2.12 -5.42
CA VAL A 51 6.55 2.65 -4.44
C VAL A 51 5.22 3.00 -5.11
N VAL A 52 5.25 3.62 -6.29
CA VAL A 52 4.05 3.92 -7.08
C VAL A 52 3.30 2.64 -7.43
N SER A 53 4.01 1.60 -7.85
CA SER A 53 3.41 0.29 -8.14
C SER A 53 2.72 -0.30 -6.91
N MET A 54 3.34 -0.19 -5.74
CA MET A 54 2.75 -0.67 -4.48
C MET A 54 1.45 0.08 -4.15
N LEU A 55 1.45 1.41 -4.32
CA LEU A 55 0.25 2.24 -4.09
C LEU A 55 -0.87 1.86 -5.05
N ASP A 56 -0.57 1.67 -6.31
CA ASP A 56 -1.54 1.27 -7.32
C ASP A 56 -2.15 -0.10 -7.01
N LYS A 57 -1.33 -1.05 -6.58
CA LYS A 57 -1.81 -2.38 -6.17
C LYS A 57 -2.76 -2.30 -4.99
N LEU A 58 -2.46 -1.47 -3.99
CA LEU A 58 -3.36 -1.28 -2.84
C LEU A 58 -4.70 -0.67 -3.26
N ALA A 59 -4.66 0.31 -4.16
CA ALA A 59 -5.88 0.94 -4.67
C ALA A 59 -6.71 -0.06 -5.48
N ASN A 60 -6.08 -0.86 -6.34
CA ASN A 60 -6.76 -1.87 -7.14
C ASN A 60 -7.42 -2.95 -6.29
N LYS A 61 -6.83 -3.28 -5.15
CA LYS A 61 -7.40 -4.25 -4.20
C LYS A 61 -8.39 -3.63 -3.24
N ASN A 62 -8.67 -2.33 -3.36
CA ASN A 62 -9.55 -1.57 -2.45
C ASN A 62 -9.06 -1.59 -0.99
N ILE A 63 -7.77 -1.78 -0.76
CA ILE A 63 -7.17 -1.69 0.57
C ILE A 63 -7.07 -0.23 1.00
N ILE A 64 -6.77 0.65 0.05
CA ILE A 64 -6.87 2.10 0.22
C ILE A 64 -7.75 2.66 -0.88
N HIS A 65 -8.33 3.84 -0.64
CA HIS A 65 -9.13 4.51 -1.67
C HIS A 65 -8.22 5.06 -2.76
N LYS A 66 -8.70 5.06 -4.01
CA LYS A 66 -7.94 5.59 -5.15
C LYS A 66 -7.51 7.05 -4.95
N ASN A 67 -8.32 7.85 -4.25
CA ASN A 67 -7.97 9.24 -3.95
C ASN A 67 -6.79 9.32 -2.99
N LYS A 68 -6.71 8.41 -2.02
CA LYS A 68 -5.59 8.34 -1.10
C LYS A 68 -4.30 7.99 -1.85
N ALA A 69 -4.38 7.02 -2.76
CA ALA A 69 -3.24 6.64 -3.60
C ALA A 69 -2.78 7.81 -4.47
N ALA A 70 -3.72 8.53 -5.08
CA ALA A 70 -3.43 9.70 -5.90
C ALA A 70 -2.76 10.81 -5.08
N ASN A 71 -3.23 11.06 -3.86
CA ASN A 71 -2.65 12.05 -2.97
C ASN A 71 -1.21 11.70 -2.58
N LEU A 72 -0.97 10.43 -2.25
CA LEU A 72 0.37 9.96 -1.89
C LEU A 72 1.33 10.03 -3.09
N LYS A 73 0.86 9.66 -4.29
CA LYS A 73 1.66 9.79 -5.50
C LYS A 73 2.01 11.24 -5.78
N SER A 74 1.06 12.16 -5.60
CA SER A 74 1.29 13.60 -5.78
C SER A 74 2.35 14.12 -4.81
N GLN A 75 2.30 13.69 -3.55
CA GLN A 75 3.32 14.04 -2.56
C GLN A 75 4.70 13.52 -2.94
N LEU A 76 4.76 12.30 -3.48
CA LEU A 76 6.02 11.71 -3.95
C LEU A 76 6.56 12.45 -5.17
N ASP A 77 5.68 12.85 -6.09
CA ASP A 77 6.07 13.64 -7.26
C ASP A 77 6.70 14.97 -6.84
N LYS A 78 6.11 15.64 -5.87
CA LYS A 78 6.65 16.89 -5.32
C LYS A 78 8.01 16.68 -4.68
N HIS A 79 8.15 15.59 -3.93
CA HIS A 79 9.44 15.25 -3.32
C HIS A 79 10.50 15.00 -4.39
N MET A 80 10.15 14.24 -5.45
CA MET A 80 11.07 13.96 -6.56
C MET A 80 11.47 15.25 -7.28
N ALA A 81 10.53 16.17 -7.48
CA ALA A 81 10.82 17.45 -8.12
C ALA A 81 11.74 18.34 -7.27
N SER A 82 11.73 18.17 -5.95
CA SER A 82 12.56 18.96 -5.04
C SER A 82 14.01 18.46 -4.94
N LEU A 83 14.28 17.28 -5.48
CA LEU A 83 15.64 16.71 -5.48
C LEU A 83 16.48 17.21 -6.69
#